data_59173e220b7ed83e4c9dd1c92d202d59
#
_entry.id   59173e220b7ed83e4c9dd1c92d202d59
#
_cell.length_a   1.000
_cell.length_b   1.000
_cell.length_c   1.000
_cell.angle_alpha   90.00
_cell.angle_beta   90.00
_cell.angle_gamma   90.00
#
_symmetry.space_group_name_H-M   'P 1'
#
loop_
_entity.id
_entity.type
_entity.pdbx_description
1 polymer ?
#
loop_
_entity_poly.entity_id
_entity_poly.type
_entity_poly.pdbx_seq_one_letter_code
_entity_poly.pdbx_strand_id
1 'polypeptide(L)'
;MNTIPPNDWSFYEMLNEVVQEEPATSLDPELMGSIAAIGIVKGKPFAPDARMKKILGEALAVANAASRTLLLAPRDPTWFYYPNSAWWNYLFVTGYQFETPIPEITKEGVKPYPPTGYRTLDARTNFFYGITGITPGMAMRLTGIGSQYLLAMADGNKQYFDGAKTYKVTLPKGIPEANFWSFTVYDNMSRSMLDTPQRYPRAGSQSYPSPAAEPNADGSTTVYFSPSQPSGVKRGNWIQTMPNKGWFVILRLYSPLEPFFDRSWRPTEIEMVP
;
A
#
# COMPACT_ATOMS: atom_id res chain seq x y z
N MET A 1 2.77 15.86 11.37
CA MET A 1 1.54 15.27 11.92
C MET A 1 1.56 13.80 11.58
N ASN A 2 1.39 12.91 12.55
CA ASN A 2 1.29 11.47 12.28
C ASN A 2 -0.17 11.16 11.90
N THR A 3 -0.38 10.63 10.70
CA THR A 3 -1.72 10.26 10.20
C THR A 3 -2.03 8.78 10.42
N ILE A 4 -1.14 8.05 11.08
CA ILE A 4 -1.33 6.63 11.38
C ILE A 4 -2.31 6.52 12.55
N PRO A 5 -3.44 5.80 12.40
CA PRO A 5 -4.37 5.58 13.49
C PRO A 5 -3.70 4.86 14.67
N PRO A 6 -4.05 5.20 15.92
CA PRO A 6 -3.50 4.52 17.09
C PRO A 6 -3.91 3.05 17.14
N ASN A 7 -3.10 2.22 17.78
CA ASN A 7 -3.34 0.80 17.99
C ASN A 7 -3.75 0.47 19.43
N ASP A 8 -4.22 1.45 20.17
CA ASP A 8 -4.65 1.36 21.55
C ASP A 8 -6.08 1.90 21.72
N TRP A 9 -6.54 2.02 22.93
CA TRP A 9 -7.90 2.45 23.24
C TRP A 9 -8.28 3.79 22.62
N SER A 10 -7.32 4.70 22.43
CA SER A 10 -7.57 6.01 21.81
C SER A 10 -8.11 5.93 20.40
N PHE A 11 -7.96 4.78 19.71
CA PHE A 11 -8.62 4.53 18.43
C PHE A 11 -10.14 4.67 18.52
N TYR A 12 -10.76 4.07 19.54
CA TYR A 12 -12.20 4.16 19.71
C TYR A 12 -12.68 5.54 20.13
N GLU A 13 -11.86 6.24 20.92
CA GLU A 13 -12.13 7.63 21.31
C GLU A 13 -12.14 8.55 20.09
N MET A 14 -11.10 8.47 19.25
CA MET A 14 -11.03 9.22 18.00
C MET A 14 -12.14 8.85 17.03
N LEU A 15 -12.47 7.54 16.90
CA LEU A 15 -13.60 7.11 16.08
C LEU A 15 -14.91 7.69 16.57
N ASN A 16 -15.13 7.71 17.88
CA ASN A 16 -16.31 8.35 18.45
C ASN A 16 -16.35 9.85 18.16
N GLU A 17 -15.25 10.58 18.32
CA GLU A 17 -15.16 12.01 17.98
C GLU A 17 -15.59 12.24 16.51
N VAL A 18 -15.03 11.49 15.56
CA VAL A 18 -15.41 11.61 14.15
C VAL A 18 -16.90 11.34 13.94
N VAL A 19 -17.47 10.30 14.56
CA VAL A 19 -18.91 9.99 14.44
C VAL A 19 -19.78 11.11 15.04
N GLN A 20 -19.31 11.77 16.10
CA GLN A 20 -20.06 12.90 16.67
C GLN A 20 -19.99 14.16 15.81
N GLU A 21 -18.88 14.41 15.12
CA GLU A 21 -18.69 15.59 14.27
C GLU A 21 -19.38 15.45 12.91
N GLU A 22 -19.18 14.33 12.23
CA GLU A 22 -19.63 14.12 10.85
C GLU A 22 -21.16 13.97 10.75
N PRO A 23 -21.79 14.35 9.62
CA PRO A 23 -23.20 14.07 9.38
C PRO A 23 -23.52 12.58 9.50
N ALA A 24 -24.70 12.24 10.01
CA ALA A 24 -25.11 10.84 10.20
C ALA A 24 -25.13 10.01 8.90
N THR A 25 -25.18 10.68 7.75
CA THR A 25 -25.21 10.08 6.41
C THR A 25 -23.87 10.17 5.67
N SER A 26 -22.79 10.57 6.34
CA SER A 26 -21.47 10.75 5.71
C SER A 26 -20.83 9.42 5.28
N LEU A 27 -21.18 8.33 5.96
CA LEU A 27 -20.74 6.98 5.63
C LEU A 27 -21.92 6.09 5.25
N ASP A 28 -21.66 5.01 4.54
CA ASP A 28 -22.73 4.08 4.19
C ASP A 28 -23.35 3.41 5.43
N PRO A 29 -24.65 3.03 5.36
CA PRO A 29 -25.36 2.49 6.50
C PRO A 29 -24.76 1.20 7.07
N GLU A 30 -24.14 0.38 6.26
CA GLU A 30 -23.51 -0.89 6.71
C GLU A 30 -22.29 -0.60 7.58
N LEU A 31 -21.43 0.34 7.18
CA LEU A 31 -20.30 0.78 7.99
C LEU A 31 -20.76 1.41 9.29
N MET A 32 -21.73 2.30 9.23
CA MET A 32 -22.30 2.93 10.41
C MET A 32 -22.99 1.93 11.33
N GLY A 33 -23.64 0.90 10.78
CA GLY A 33 -24.21 -0.21 11.55
C GLY A 33 -23.16 -1.00 12.32
N SER A 34 -22.03 -1.28 11.72
CA SER A 34 -20.90 -1.96 12.37
C SER A 34 -20.31 -1.12 13.51
N ILE A 35 -20.18 0.19 13.32
CA ILE A 35 -19.71 1.14 14.34
C ILE A 35 -20.74 1.26 15.47
N ALA A 36 -22.02 1.34 15.14
CA ALA A 36 -23.10 1.39 16.12
C ALA A 36 -23.21 0.12 16.98
N ALA A 37 -22.89 -1.06 16.39
CA ALA A 37 -22.92 -2.34 17.10
C ALA A 37 -21.93 -2.43 18.26
N ILE A 38 -20.86 -1.63 18.24
CA ILE A 38 -19.91 -1.53 19.36
C ILE A 38 -20.24 -0.38 20.32
N GLY A 39 -21.37 0.30 20.13
CA GLY A 39 -21.88 1.34 21.01
C GLY A 39 -21.48 2.77 20.64
N ILE A 40 -20.84 2.99 19.50
CA ILE A 40 -20.51 4.33 18.99
C ILE A 40 -21.64 4.82 18.09
N VAL A 41 -22.47 5.71 18.60
CA VAL A 41 -23.68 6.22 17.94
C VAL A 41 -23.73 7.74 18.04
N LYS A 42 -23.98 8.44 16.93
CA LYS A 42 -24.11 9.90 16.92
C LYS A 42 -25.17 10.38 17.91
N GLY A 43 -24.82 11.39 18.68
CA GLY A 43 -25.71 11.99 19.72
C GLY A 43 -25.81 11.16 21.01
N LYS A 44 -25.02 10.08 21.15
CA LYS A 44 -24.96 9.27 22.38
C LYS A 44 -23.53 9.21 22.91
N PRO A 45 -23.35 9.20 24.25
CA PRO A 45 -22.02 9.02 24.85
C PRO A 45 -21.53 7.59 24.57
N PHE A 46 -20.25 7.45 24.23
CA PHE A 46 -19.60 6.15 24.13
C PHE A 46 -19.18 5.67 25.53
N ALA A 47 -19.99 4.79 26.11
CA ALA A 47 -19.82 4.30 27.49
C ALA A 47 -19.93 2.77 27.55
N PRO A 48 -18.97 2.02 26.96
CA PRO A 48 -19.01 0.56 26.98
C PRO A 48 -18.86 0.01 28.39
N ASP A 49 -19.60 -1.05 28.71
CA ASP A 49 -19.48 -1.77 29.96
C ASP A 49 -18.14 -2.54 30.06
N ALA A 50 -17.87 -3.15 31.21
CA ALA A 50 -16.63 -3.87 31.46
C ALA A 50 -16.42 -5.03 30.48
N ARG A 51 -17.50 -5.73 30.08
CA ARG A 51 -17.42 -6.83 29.12
C ARG A 51 -17.07 -6.30 27.72
N MET A 52 -17.72 -5.24 27.27
CA MET A 52 -17.45 -4.63 25.97
C MET A 52 -16.04 -4.01 25.92
N LYS A 53 -15.60 -3.35 27.01
CA LYS A 53 -14.22 -2.85 27.09
C LYS A 53 -13.17 -3.95 26.90
N LYS A 54 -13.38 -5.11 27.52
CA LYS A 54 -12.49 -6.26 27.36
C LYS A 54 -12.48 -6.74 25.90
N ILE A 55 -13.67 -6.94 25.29
CA ILE A 55 -13.79 -7.38 23.89
C ILE A 55 -13.07 -6.38 22.94
N LEU A 56 -13.32 -5.11 23.10
CA LEU A 56 -12.73 -4.07 22.26
C LEU A 56 -11.20 -3.98 22.43
N GLY A 57 -10.70 -4.15 23.67
CA GLY A 57 -9.25 -4.22 23.93
C GLY A 57 -8.57 -5.42 23.25
N GLU A 58 -9.20 -6.60 23.31
CA GLU A 58 -8.70 -7.79 22.60
C GLU A 58 -8.79 -7.61 21.07
N ALA A 59 -9.86 -7.00 20.57
CA ALA A 59 -10.05 -6.72 19.16
C ALA A 59 -8.96 -5.81 18.57
N LEU A 60 -8.46 -4.82 19.32
CA LEU A 60 -7.35 -3.96 18.88
C LEU A 60 -6.09 -4.77 18.58
N ALA A 61 -5.72 -5.69 19.46
CA ALA A 61 -4.53 -6.52 19.29
C ALA A 61 -4.66 -7.43 18.04
N VAL A 62 -5.83 -8.06 17.89
CA VAL A 62 -6.13 -8.93 16.75
C VAL A 62 -6.16 -8.13 15.45
N ALA A 63 -6.83 -6.97 15.43
CA ALA A 63 -6.92 -6.11 14.26
C ALA A 63 -5.55 -5.60 13.80
N ASN A 64 -4.68 -5.21 14.73
CA ASN A 64 -3.32 -4.79 14.42
C ASN A 64 -2.51 -5.92 13.77
N ALA A 65 -2.51 -7.11 14.37
CA ALA A 65 -1.80 -8.28 13.84
C ALA A 65 -2.33 -8.69 12.46
N ALA A 66 -3.65 -8.73 12.29
CA ALA A 66 -4.29 -9.09 11.01
C ALA A 66 -3.98 -8.06 9.91
N SER A 67 -4.14 -6.77 10.21
CA SER A 67 -3.87 -5.69 9.24
C SER A 67 -2.42 -5.68 8.78
N ARG A 68 -1.49 -5.88 9.71
CA ARG A 68 -0.06 -5.97 9.42
C ARG A 68 0.26 -7.18 8.55
N THR A 69 -0.34 -8.33 8.85
CA THR A 69 -0.17 -9.55 8.05
C THR A 69 -0.69 -9.34 6.63
N LEU A 70 -1.86 -8.74 6.46
CA LEU A 70 -2.44 -8.45 5.15
C LEU A 70 -1.60 -7.48 4.33
N LEU A 71 -0.93 -6.51 4.98
CA LEU A 71 -0.02 -5.60 4.28
C LEU A 71 1.25 -6.32 3.81
N LEU A 72 1.86 -7.13 4.66
CA LEU A 72 3.16 -7.75 4.38
C LEU A 72 3.03 -9.02 3.53
N ALA A 73 1.94 -9.76 3.68
CA ALA A 73 1.67 -11.02 3.01
C ALA A 73 0.21 -11.06 2.50
N PRO A 74 -0.11 -10.30 1.46
CA PRO A 74 -1.45 -10.33 0.88
C PRO A 74 -1.80 -11.76 0.42
N ARG A 75 -2.97 -12.21 0.82
CA ARG A 75 -3.44 -13.58 0.51
C ARG A 75 -4.31 -13.67 -0.75
N ASP A 76 -4.78 -12.54 -1.26
CA ASP A 76 -5.58 -12.51 -2.48
C ASP A 76 -4.66 -12.47 -3.71
N PRO A 77 -4.64 -13.52 -4.54
CA PRO A 77 -3.76 -13.60 -5.71
C PRO A 77 -4.09 -12.54 -6.77
N THR A 78 -5.29 -11.98 -6.78
CA THR A 78 -5.69 -10.95 -7.74
C THR A 78 -5.00 -9.61 -7.50
N TRP A 79 -4.39 -9.41 -6.34
CA TRP A 79 -3.64 -8.19 -6.04
C TRP A 79 -2.28 -8.16 -6.72
N PHE A 80 -1.70 -9.32 -7.05
CA PHE A 80 -0.42 -9.37 -7.77
C PHE A 80 -0.62 -8.89 -9.20
N TYR A 81 0.10 -7.82 -9.54
CA TYR A 81 -0.12 -7.10 -10.79
C TYR A 81 0.35 -7.86 -12.02
N TYR A 82 1.43 -8.62 -11.88
CA TYR A 82 1.98 -9.48 -12.91
C TYR A 82 1.97 -10.94 -12.48
N PRO A 83 1.88 -11.90 -13.41
CA PRO A 83 2.04 -13.31 -13.08
C PRO A 83 3.39 -13.60 -12.44
N ASN A 84 3.40 -14.42 -11.40
CA ASN A 84 4.61 -14.87 -10.68
C ASN A 84 5.51 -13.70 -10.23
N SER A 85 4.93 -12.64 -9.73
CA SER A 85 5.63 -11.43 -9.31
C SER A 85 5.44 -11.17 -7.81
N ALA A 86 6.38 -10.41 -7.22
CA ALA A 86 6.22 -9.81 -5.90
C ALA A 86 5.57 -8.42 -5.97
N TRP A 87 5.42 -7.85 -7.16
CA TRP A 87 4.75 -6.57 -7.37
C TRP A 87 3.25 -6.71 -7.31
N TRP A 88 2.58 -5.91 -6.47
CA TRP A 88 1.15 -5.95 -6.30
C TRP A 88 0.50 -4.57 -6.27
N ASN A 89 -0.78 -4.54 -6.59
CA ASN A 89 -1.63 -3.37 -6.54
C ASN A 89 -3.09 -3.81 -6.37
N TYR A 90 -3.69 -3.52 -5.24
CA TYR A 90 -5.07 -3.90 -4.94
C TYR A 90 -6.11 -2.82 -5.29
N LEU A 91 -5.68 -1.65 -5.76
CA LEU A 91 -6.57 -0.53 -6.11
C LEU A 91 -7.58 -0.87 -7.20
N PHE A 92 -7.23 -1.80 -8.09
CA PHE A 92 -8.05 -2.14 -9.24
C PHE A 92 -8.93 -3.37 -9.04
N VAL A 93 -8.94 -3.94 -7.85
CA VAL A 93 -9.68 -5.19 -7.59
C VAL A 93 -11.16 -4.92 -7.40
N THR A 94 -11.50 -3.91 -6.60
CA THR A 94 -12.88 -3.64 -6.17
C THR A 94 -13.27 -2.17 -6.18
N GLY A 95 -12.38 -1.31 -6.65
CA GLY A 95 -12.56 0.14 -6.57
C GLY A 95 -12.54 0.68 -5.14
N TYR A 96 -12.87 1.95 -4.97
CA TYR A 96 -12.78 2.66 -3.70
C TYR A 96 -13.86 2.26 -2.67
N GLN A 97 -14.93 1.63 -3.10
CA GLN A 97 -16.01 1.17 -2.22
C GLN A 97 -15.68 -0.16 -1.55
N PHE A 98 -14.69 -0.88 -2.04
CA PHE A 98 -14.30 -2.21 -1.58
C PHE A 98 -15.46 -3.21 -1.62
N GLU A 99 -16.22 -3.18 -2.69
CA GLU A 99 -17.36 -4.06 -2.92
C GLU A 99 -17.08 -5.04 -4.04
N THR A 100 -17.56 -6.26 -3.87
CA THR A 100 -17.60 -7.23 -4.94
C THR A 100 -18.74 -6.86 -5.90
N PRO A 101 -18.51 -6.87 -7.22
CA PRO A 101 -19.59 -6.70 -8.18
C PRO A 101 -20.70 -7.74 -7.96
N ILE A 102 -21.93 -7.39 -8.35
CA ILE A 102 -23.07 -8.33 -8.31
C ILE A 102 -22.66 -9.59 -9.08
N PRO A 103 -22.94 -10.79 -8.54
CA PRO A 103 -22.59 -12.04 -9.21
C PRO A 103 -23.18 -12.12 -10.61
N GLU A 104 -22.38 -12.51 -11.56
CA GLU A 104 -22.84 -12.79 -12.91
C GLU A 104 -23.45 -14.19 -12.98
N ILE A 105 -24.62 -14.30 -13.57
CA ILE A 105 -25.22 -15.58 -13.94
C ILE A 105 -24.75 -15.92 -15.34
N THR A 106 -23.95 -16.96 -15.45
CA THR A 106 -23.44 -17.46 -16.73
C THR A 106 -24.10 -18.79 -17.10
N LYS A 107 -23.80 -19.34 -18.26
CA LYS A 107 -24.27 -20.67 -18.66
C LYS A 107 -23.68 -21.77 -17.76
N GLU A 108 -22.52 -21.53 -17.16
CA GLU A 108 -21.83 -22.43 -16.25
C GLU A 108 -22.31 -22.31 -14.80
N GLY A 109 -23.19 -21.34 -14.52
CA GLY A 109 -23.73 -21.08 -13.19
C GLY A 109 -23.43 -19.69 -12.66
N VAL A 110 -23.56 -19.53 -11.34
CA VAL A 110 -23.30 -18.27 -10.64
C VAL A 110 -21.82 -18.18 -10.30
N LYS A 111 -21.16 -17.09 -10.71
CA LYS A 111 -19.79 -16.80 -10.30
C LYS A 111 -19.77 -16.53 -8.78
N PRO A 112 -19.04 -17.32 -7.99
CA PRO A 112 -19.05 -17.15 -6.54
C PRO A 112 -18.40 -15.82 -6.12
N TYR A 113 -18.83 -15.29 -4.98
CA TYR A 113 -18.12 -14.18 -4.31
C TYR A 113 -16.73 -14.64 -3.87
N PRO A 114 -15.75 -13.70 -3.81
CA PRO A 114 -14.47 -14.00 -3.20
C PRO A 114 -14.64 -14.38 -1.72
N PRO A 115 -13.66 -15.06 -1.10
CA PRO A 115 -13.73 -15.50 0.30
C PRO A 115 -14.00 -14.39 1.33
N THR A 116 -13.79 -13.13 0.96
CA THR A 116 -14.07 -11.95 1.79
C THR A 116 -15.53 -11.50 1.72
N GLY A 117 -16.39 -12.21 1.01
CA GLY A 117 -17.81 -11.89 0.84
C GLY A 117 -18.08 -10.70 -0.05
N TYR A 118 -19.27 -10.08 0.13
CA TYR A 118 -19.69 -8.92 -0.66
C TYR A 118 -18.76 -7.72 -0.47
N ARG A 119 -18.32 -7.46 0.75
CA ARG A 119 -17.30 -6.48 1.06
C ARG A 119 -15.93 -7.12 1.01
N THR A 120 -15.01 -6.53 0.29
CA THR A 120 -13.62 -7.00 0.24
C THR A 120 -12.86 -6.47 1.46
N LEU A 121 -13.13 -7.09 2.61
CA LEU A 121 -12.63 -6.63 3.91
C LEU A 121 -11.10 -6.59 3.98
N ASP A 122 -10.40 -7.50 3.32
CA ASP A 122 -8.94 -7.51 3.28
C ASP A 122 -8.39 -6.25 2.59
N ALA A 123 -8.98 -5.86 1.44
CA ALA A 123 -8.57 -4.65 0.72
C ALA A 123 -8.89 -3.39 1.53
N ARG A 124 -10.07 -3.33 2.14
CA ARG A 124 -10.48 -2.22 3.03
C ARG A 124 -9.52 -2.08 4.20
N THR A 125 -9.22 -3.19 4.88
CA THR A 125 -8.28 -3.24 6.02
C THR A 125 -6.89 -2.81 5.60
N ASN A 126 -6.40 -3.31 4.46
CA ASN A 126 -5.08 -2.96 3.95
C ASN A 126 -4.97 -1.48 3.60
N PHE A 127 -5.99 -0.91 2.97
CA PHE A 127 -6.04 0.52 2.67
C PHE A 127 -6.01 1.38 3.93
N PHE A 128 -6.86 1.06 4.88
CA PHE A 128 -6.91 1.78 6.15
C PHE A 128 -5.57 1.68 6.90
N TYR A 129 -5.01 0.47 7.00
CA TYR A 129 -3.76 0.24 7.72
C TYR A 129 -2.54 0.84 7.02
N GLY A 130 -2.45 0.72 5.70
CA GLY A 130 -1.28 1.13 4.93
C GLY A 130 -1.29 2.60 4.50
N ILE A 131 -2.48 3.15 4.18
CA ILE A 131 -2.62 4.46 3.51
C ILE A 131 -3.56 5.41 4.26
N THR A 132 -4.35 4.89 5.21
CA THR A 132 -5.32 5.60 6.07
C THR A 132 -6.59 6.10 5.39
N GLY A 133 -6.71 6.05 4.09
CA GLY A 133 -7.92 6.46 3.40
C GLY A 133 -7.84 6.29 1.89
N ILE A 134 -9.00 6.31 1.25
CA ILE A 134 -9.15 6.17 -0.19
C ILE A 134 -10.16 7.16 -0.73
N THR A 135 -9.91 7.63 -1.95
CA THR A 135 -10.86 8.42 -2.74
C THR A 135 -11.12 7.74 -4.08
N PRO A 136 -12.24 8.05 -4.78
CA PRO A 136 -12.52 7.49 -6.10
C PRO A 136 -11.36 7.66 -7.09
N GLY A 137 -10.71 8.83 -7.09
CA GLY A 137 -9.59 9.12 -7.98
C GLY A 137 -8.38 8.20 -7.79
N MET A 138 -8.17 7.64 -6.61
CA MET A 138 -7.06 6.72 -6.34
C MET A 138 -7.26 5.34 -6.98
N ALA A 139 -8.51 4.92 -7.20
CA ALA A 139 -8.85 3.63 -7.79
C ALA A 139 -9.14 3.70 -9.29
N MET A 140 -9.08 4.88 -9.91
CA MET A 140 -9.34 5.06 -11.33
C MET A 140 -8.12 4.70 -12.18
N ARG A 141 -8.39 4.06 -13.31
CA ARG A 141 -7.38 3.77 -14.36
C ARG A 141 -7.46 4.85 -15.43
N LEU A 142 -6.66 5.89 -15.28
CA LEU A 142 -6.66 7.02 -16.20
C LEU A 142 -5.29 7.16 -16.87
N THR A 143 -5.24 6.88 -18.16
CA THR A 143 -4.03 7.05 -18.97
C THR A 143 -3.67 8.52 -19.06
N GLY A 144 -2.43 8.86 -18.74
CA GLY A 144 -1.90 10.22 -18.80
C GLY A 144 -2.32 11.15 -17.67
N ILE A 145 -3.10 10.68 -16.68
CA ILE A 145 -3.63 11.51 -15.59
C ILE A 145 -3.36 10.86 -14.23
N GLY A 146 -3.04 11.69 -13.24
CA GLY A 146 -2.86 11.26 -11.85
C GLY A 146 -1.61 10.42 -11.64
N SER A 147 -1.68 9.42 -10.79
CA SER A 147 -0.55 8.54 -10.46
C SER A 147 -1.00 7.10 -10.25
N GLN A 148 -0.10 6.17 -10.57
CA GLN A 148 -0.29 4.75 -10.32
C GLN A 148 0.88 4.18 -9.55
N TYR A 149 0.62 3.09 -8.82
CA TYR A 149 1.55 2.53 -7.85
C TYR A 149 1.73 1.03 -8.03
N LEU A 150 2.96 0.56 -7.85
CA LEU A 150 3.26 -0.85 -7.58
C LEU A 150 3.97 -0.95 -6.23
N LEU A 151 3.51 -1.87 -5.41
CA LEU A 151 4.07 -2.12 -4.09
C LEU A 151 4.87 -3.43 -4.13
N ALA A 152 5.98 -3.47 -3.40
CA ALA A 152 6.70 -4.70 -3.12
C ALA A 152 7.07 -4.75 -1.63
N MET A 153 6.70 -5.85 -0.97
CA MET A 153 7.00 -6.12 0.45
C MET A 153 8.10 -7.17 0.61
N ALA A 154 8.41 -7.86 -0.49
CA ALA A 154 9.37 -8.95 -0.55
C ALA A 154 10.12 -8.93 -1.89
N ASP A 155 11.25 -9.61 -1.94
CA ASP A 155 12.03 -9.79 -3.16
C ASP A 155 11.40 -10.84 -4.12
N GLY A 156 12.04 -11.07 -5.26
CA GLY A 156 11.60 -12.05 -6.26
C GLY A 156 11.53 -13.49 -5.74
N ASN A 157 12.24 -13.80 -4.65
CA ASN A 157 12.20 -15.08 -3.94
C ASN A 157 11.17 -15.10 -2.79
N LYS A 158 10.35 -14.05 -2.68
CA LYS A 158 9.34 -13.87 -1.63
C LYS A 158 9.94 -13.79 -0.21
N GLN A 159 11.19 -13.32 -0.09
CA GLN A 159 11.82 -13.03 1.18
C GLN A 159 11.59 -11.57 1.54
N TYR A 160 11.19 -11.28 2.77
CA TYR A 160 11.02 -9.91 3.23
C TYR A 160 12.32 -9.13 3.19
N PHE A 161 12.22 -7.86 2.85
CA PHE A 161 13.40 -7.00 2.75
C PHE A 161 14.06 -6.75 4.10
N ASP A 162 15.36 -6.96 4.13
CA ASP A 162 16.25 -6.71 5.27
C ASP A 162 17.10 -5.47 4.97
N GLY A 163 17.00 -4.46 5.81
CA GLY A 163 17.70 -3.20 5.62
C GLY A 163 19.23 -3.29 5.77
N ALA A 164 19.78 -4.42 6.24
CA ALA A 164 21.22 -4.66 6.28
C ALA A 164 21.78 -5.22 4.97
N LYS A 165 20.93 -5.66 4.06
CA LYS A 165 21.31 -6.29 2.78
C LYS A 165 21.21 -5.30 1.63
N THR A 166 21.85 -5.66 0.52
CA THR A 166 21.80 -4.92 -0.74
C THR A 166 20.82 -5.57 -1.69
N TYR A 167 19.95 -4.75 -2.30
CA TYR A 167 19.01 -5.18 -3.32
C TYR A 167 19.10 -4.27 -4.54
N LYS A 168 18.62 -4.74 -5.67
CA LYS A 168 18.49 -3.93 -6.90
C LYS A 168 17.18 -4.25 -7.62
N VAL A 169 16.74 -3.30 -8.41
CA VAL A 169 15.64 -3.43 -9.37
C VAL A 169 16.02 -2.70 -10.64
N THR A 170 15.63 -3.23 -11.79
CA THR A 170 15.82 -2.55 -13.07
C THR A 170 14.48 -2.23 -13.70
N LEU A 171 14.32 -0.98 -14.06
CA LEU A 171 13.21 -0.49 -14.87
C LEU A 171 13.64 -0.56 -16.34
N PRO A 172 13.02 -1.39 -17.19
CA PRO A 172 13.31 -1.40 -18.62
C PRO A 172 13.11 -0.03 -19.25
N LYS A 173 13.76 0.23 -20.38
CA LYS A 173 13.54 1.46 -21.15
C LYS A 173 12.06 1.66 -21.48
N GLY A 174 11.66 2.92 -21.68
CA GLY A 174 10.27 3.26 -21.98
C GLY A 174 9.37 3.15 -20.75
N ILE A 175 9.84 3.59 -19.59
CA ILE A 175 9.04 3.65 -18.36
C ILE A 175 7.74 4.38 -18.68
N PRO A 176 6.56 3.78 -18.41
CA PRO A 176 5.27 4.28 -18.87
C PRO A 176 4.73 5.43 -18.00
N GLU A 177 5.37 6.57 -18.10
CA GLU A 177 4.97 7.82 -17.43
C GLU A 177 5.17 9.02 -18.37
N ALA A 178 4.30 10.01 -18.27
CA ALA A 178 4.42 11.23 -19.05
C ALA A 178 5.10 12.36 -18.28
N ASN A 179 5.13 12.29 -16.94
CA ASN A 179 5.73 13.33 -16.11
C ASN A 179 7.00 12.84 -15.42
N PHE A 180 6.89 11.92 -14.51
CA PHE A 180 8.04 11.35 -13.80
C PHE A 180 7.67 10.05 -13.08
N TRP A 181 8.69 9.29 -12.74
CA TRP A 181 8.57 8.13 -11.85
C TRP A 181 9.42 8.29 -10.61
N SER A 182 9.08 7.54 -9.56
CA SER A 182 9.93 7.45 -8.37
C SER A 182 9.73 6.17 -7.60
N PHE A 183 10.80 5.69 -6.97
CA PHE A 183 10.74 4.79 -5.83
C PHE A 183 10.78 5.58 -4.54
N THR A 184 10.01 5.17 -3.54
CA THR A 184 10.12 5.64 -2.16
C THR A 184 10.08 4.44 -1.23
N VAL A 185 10.97 4.42 -0.25
CA VAL A 185 11.11 3.33 0.73
C VAL A 185 10.45 3.72 2.04
N TYR A 186 9.76 2.75 2.64
CA TYR A 186 8.97 2.90 3.86
C TYR A 186 9.38 1.87 4.91
N ASP A 187 9.31 2.24 6.16
CA ASP A 187 9.44 1.34 7.30
C ASP A 187 8.19 0.44 7.38
N ASN A 188 8.38 -0.87 7.41
CA ASN A 188 7.27 -1.83 7.39
C ASN A 188 6.52 -1.92 8.74
N MET A 189 7.06 -1.33 9.80
CA MET A 189 6.42 -1.27 11.11
C MET A 189 5.55 -0.04 11.28
N SER A 190 6.08 1.13 10.91
CA SER A 190 5.39 2.41 11.07
C SER A 190 4.62 2.84 9.82
N ARG A 191 4.95 2.31 8.64
CA ARG A 191 4.44 2.71 7.31
C ARG A 191 4.78 4.15 6.92
N SER A 192 5.59 4.82 7.71
CA SER A 192 6.18 6.11 7.36
C SER A 192 7.37 5.93 6.43
N MET A 193 7.79 6.99 5.73
CA MET A 193 9.05 6.96 4.99
C MET A 193 10.17 6.47 5.92
N LEU A 194 11.04 5.60 5.38
CA LEU A 194 12.13 5.04 6.17
C LEU A 194 13.06 6.16 6.64
N ASP A 195 13.25 6.25 7.95
CA ASP A 195 14.16 7.22 8.56
C ASP A 195 15.61 6.77 8.35
N THR A 196 16.35 7.56 7.59
CA THR A 196 17.74 7.29 7.20
C THR A 196 18.54 8.59 7.18
N PRO A 197 19.89 8.53 7.19
CA PRO A 197 20.73 9.71 6.92
C PRO A 197 20.44 10.42 5.58
N GLN A 198 19.86 9.71 4.59
CA GLN A 198 19.27 10.39 3.43
C GLN A 198 17.99 11.09 3.86
N ARG A 199 17.95 12.41 3.70
CA ARG A 199 16.76 13.20 4.05
C ARG A 199 15.47 12.69 3.40
N TYR A 200 15.59 12.14 2.18
CA TYR A 200 14.48 11.53 1.43
C TYR A 200 14.91 10.16 0.91
N PRO A 201 14.32 9.05 1.38
CA PRO A 201 14.62 7.70 0.91
C PRO A 201 13.94 7.44 -0.44
N ARG A 202 14.40 8.16 -1.48
CA ARG A 202 13.79 8.23 -2.80
C ARG A 202 14.84 8.18 -3.92
N ALA A 203 14.51 7.50 -5.02
CA ALA A 203 15.16 7.61 -6.33
C ALA A 203 14.09 7.81 -7.42
N GLY A 204 14.41 8.54 -8.48
CA GLY A 204 13.45 8.77 -9.57
C GLY A 204 14.02 9.64 -10.68
N SER A 205 13.19 9.93 -11.70
CA SER A 205 13.58 10.70 -12.86
C SER A 205 13.75 12.20 -12.59
N GLN A 206 13.22 12.72 -11.49
CA GLN A 206 13.37 14.12 -11.12
C GLN A 206 14.65 14.37 -10.31
N SER A 207 15.30 15.50 -10.55
CA SER A 207 16.55 15.93 -9.87
C SER A 207 16.33 16.55 -8.48
N TYR A 208 15.09 16.68 -8.02
CA TYR A 208 14.74 17.21 -6.71
C TYR A 208 13.71 16.30 -6.05
N PRO A 209 13.77 16.00 -4.77
CA PRO A 209 14.74 16.46 -3.73
C PRO A 209 16.06 15.66 -3.68
N SER A 210 16.24 14.68 -4.53
CA SER A 210 17.48 13.91 -4.68
C SER A 210 17.96 14.00 -6.14
N PRO A 211 19.24 13.76 -6.44
CA PRO A 211 19.69 13.69 -7.83
C PRO A 211 18.83 12.71 -8.63
N ALA A 212 18.60 13.03 -9.91
CA ALA A 212 17.89 12.11 -10.80
C ALA A 212 18.65 10.79 -10.93
N ALA A 213 17.92 9.70 -11.08
CA ALA A 213 18.49 8.42 -11.45
C ALA A 213 19.00 8.48 -12.90
N GLU A 214 20.22 8.01 -13.12
CA GLU A 214 20.84 7.95 -14.44
C GLU A 214 20.53 6.62 -15.12
N PRO A 215 20.15 6.62 -16.41
CA PRO A 215 19.91 5.38 -17.15
C PRO A 215 21.23 4.65 -17.45
N ASN A 216 21.10 3.35 -17.63
CA ASN A 216 22.16 2.48 -18.17
C ASN A 216 22.36 2.75 -19.68
N ALA A 217 23.42 2.19 -20.26
CA ALA A 217 23.72 2.36 -21.68
C ALA A 217 22.64 1.84 -22.64
N ASP A 218 21.83 0.86 -22.19
CA ASP A 218 20.70 0.28 -22.95
C ASP A 218 19.39 1.05 -22.77
N GLY A 219 19.42 2.14 -21.99
CA GLY A 219 18.25 2.97 -21.66
C GLY A 219 17.39 2.45 -20.51
N SER A 220 17.71 1.31 -19.92
CA SER A 220 17.09 0.85 -18.67
C SER A 220 17.62 1.69 -17.48
N THR A 221 16.94 1.62 -16.32
CA THR A 221 17.42 2.31 -15.12
C THR A 221 17.45 1.34 -13.94
N THR A 222 18.64 1.13 -13.38
CA THR A 222 18.81 0.27 -12.20
C THR A 222 18.87 1.12 -10.93
N VAL A 223 18.08 0.75 -9.93
CA VAL A 223 18.06 1.37 -8.60
C VAL A 223 18.48 0.35 -7.55
N TYR A 224 19.34 0.78 -6.64
CA TYR A 224 19.84 -0.02 -5.53
C TYR A 224 19.24 0.41 -4.20
N PHE A 225 19.01 -0.56 -3.33
CA PHE A 225 18.58 -0.36 -1.95
C PHE A 225 19.62 -1.03 -1.04
N SER A 226 20.30 -0.25 -0.21
CA SER A 226 21.37 -0.78 0.65
C SER A 226 21.74 0.18 1.78
N PRO A 227 22.33 -0.30 2.89
CA PRO A 227 22.70 0.59 4.01
C PRO A 227 23.81 1.58 3.67
N SER A 228 24.62 1.28 2.66
CA SER A 228 25.66 2.18 2.13
C SER A 228 25.62 2.19 0.62
N GLN A 229 26.02 3.32 0.01
CA GLN A 229 26.06 3.42 -1.45
C GLN A 229 27.04 2.40 -2.04
N PRO A 230 26.57 1.49 -2.92
CA PRO A 230 27.45 0.51 -3.53
C PRO A 230 28.50 1.18 -4.44
N SER A 231 29.69 0.56 -4.51
CA SER A 231 30.76 1.09 -5.37
C SER A 231 30.33 1.21 -6.82
N GLY A 232 30.64 2.33 -7.45
CA GLY A 232 30.27 2.61 -8.85
C GLY A 232 28.81 3.01 -9.09
N VAL A 233 27.94 2.89 -8.10
CA VAL A 233 26.52 3.30 -8.20
C VAL A 233 26.39 4.81 -8.03
N LYS A 234 25.68 5.47 -8.93
CA LYS A 234 25.41 6.91 -8.86
C LYS A 234 24.49 7.23 -7.69
N ARG A 235 24.62 8.44 -7.12
CA ARG A 235 23.81 8.87 -5.97
C ARG A 235 22.32 8.86 -6.25
N GLY A 236 21.89 9.20 -7.46
CA GLY A 236 20.48 9.18 -7.88
C GLY A 236 19.89 7.76 -8.03
N ASN A 237 20.75 6.76 -8.20
CA ASN A 237 20.38 5.35 -8.38
C ASN A 237 20.44 4.54 -7.08
N TRP A 238 20.56 5.19 -5.93
CA TRP A 238 20.67 4.52 -4.63
C TRP A 238 19.73 5.14 -3.60
N ILE A 239 18.99 4.24 -2.93
CA ILE A 239 18.19 4.57 -1.75
C ILE A 239 18.79 3.88 -0.55
N GLN A 240 19.04 4.67 0.50
CA GLN A 240 19.59 4.13 1.73
C GLN A 240 18.55 3.32 2.50
N THR A 241 18.93 2.13 2.93
CA THR A 241 18.20 1.31 3.90
C THR A 241 18.89 1.35 5.26
N MET A 242 18.26 0.78 6.29
CA MET A 242 18.80 0.80 7.65
C MET A 242 18.93 -0.61 8.21
N PRO A 243 20.11 -1.03 8.69
CA PRO A 243 20.26 -2.28 9.44
C PRO A 243 19.23 -2.37 10.56
N ASN A 244 18.76 -3.58 10.86
CA ASN A 244 17.73 -3.87 11.86
C ASN A 244 16.34 -3.27 11.58
N LYS A 245 16.11 -2.82 10.34
CA LYS A 245 14.80 -2.36 9.86
C LYS A 245 14.33 -3.25 8.71
N GLY A 246 13.08 -3.70 8.79
CA GLY A 246 12.37 -4.18 7.63
C GLY A 246 11.77 -2.99 6.87
N TRP A 247 11.66 -3.12 5.56
CA TRP A 247 11.16 -2.05 4.71
C TRP A 247 10.26 -2.59 3.59
N PHE A 248 9.57 -1.69 2.94
CA PHE A 248 8.89 -1.94 1.69
C PHE A 248 9.06 -0.76 0.75
N VAL A 249 8.73 -0.95 -0.51
CA VAL A 249 8.91 0.07 -1.53
C VAL A 249 7.66 0.26 -2.36
N ILE A 250 7.45 1.49 -2.80
CA ILE A 250 6.41 1.85 -3.75
C ILE A 250 7.08 2.47 -4.98
N LEU A 251 6.87 1.84 -6.14
CA LEU A 251 7.09 2.47 -7.44
C LEU A 251 5.87 3.34 -7.77
N ARG A 252 6.12 4.58 -8.10
CA ARG A 252 5.11 5.56 -8.51
C ARG A 252 5.35 6.00 -9.94
N LEU A 253 4.29 5.97 -10.75
CA LEU A 253 4.26 6.51 -12.10
C LEU A 253 3.29 7.69 -12.11
N TYR A 254 3.77 8.86 -12.44
CA TYR A 254 2.95 10.08 -12.51
C TYR A 254 2.56 10.34 -13.97
N SER A 255 1.26 10.51 -14.21
CA SER A 255 0.65 10.48 -15.54
C SER A 255 0.98 9.16 -16.26
N PRO A 256 0.51 8.01 -15.71
CA PRO A 256 0.84 6.69 -16.23
C PRO A 256 0.32 6.51 -17.66
N LEU A 257 1.09 5.82 -18.49
CA LEU A 257 0.77 5.55 -19.88
C LEU A 257 0.24 4.11 -20.07
N GLU A 258 -0.32 3.85 -21.24
CA GLU A 258 -0.98 2.59 -21.58
C GLU A 258 -0.15 1.33 -21.28
N PRO A 259 1.20 1.29 -21.53
CA PRO A 259 2.00 0.10 -21.23
C PRO A 259 2.03 -0.33 -19.74
N PHE A 260 1.66 0.58 -18.82
CA PHE A 260 1.42 0.18 -17.44
C PHE A 260 0.10 -0.61 -17.31
N PHE A 261 -0.98 -0.14 -17.92
CA PHE A 261 -2.32 -0.71 -17.74
C PHE A 261 -2.52 -2.01 -18.51
N ASP A 262 -1.97 -2.12 -19.73
CA ASP A 262 -2.00 -3.33 -20.55
C ASP A 262 -0.92 -4.35 -20.11
N ARG A 263 -0.02 -3.95 -19.20
CA ARG A 263 1.06 -4.75 -18.62
C ARG A 263 2.15 -5.16 -19.64
N SER A 264 2.25 -4.47 -20.77
CA SER A 264 3.31 -4.70 -21.75
C SER A 264 4.67 -4.22 -21.27
N TRP A 265 4.70 -3.27 -20.32
CA TRP A 265 5.89 -2.87 -19.59
C TRP A 265 5.87 -3.45 -18.17
N ARG A 266 7.02 -3.90 -17.70
CA ARG A 266 7.16 -4.51 -16.38
C ARG A 266 8.54 -4.19 -15.78
N PRO A 267 8.64 -3.75 -14.51
CA PRO A 267 9.93 -3.71 -13.81
C PRO A 267 10.43 -5.15 -13.59
N THR A 268 11.75 -5.32 -13.41
CA THR A 268 12.26 -6.61 -12.91
C THR A 268 11.72 -6.84 -11.48
N GLU A 269 11.82 -8.08 -11.00
CA GLU A 269 11.71 -8.32 -9.58
C GLU A 269 12.83 -7.60 -8.83
N ILE A 270 12.61 -7.29 -7.55
CA ILE A 270 13.67 -6.80 -6.68
C ILE A 270 14.48 -8.02 -6.25
N GLU A 271 15.78 -7.97 -6.46
CA GLU A 271 16.69 -9.09 -6.22
C GLU A 271 17.74 -8.70 -5.18
N MET A 272 18.05 -9.63 -4.28
CA MET A 272 19.18 -9.48 -3.38
C MET A 272 20.49 -9.58 -4.19
N VAL A 273 21.39 -8.64 -3.95
CA VAL A 273 22.74 -8.66 -4.51
C VAL A 273 23.63 -9.41 -3.53
N PRO A 274 24.38 -10.41 -3.99
CA PRO A 274 25.30 -11.20 -3.14
C PRO A 274 26.35 -10.35 -2.41
#